data_f05a2f01e0bc7f2ebc75299b6782fd00
#
_entry.id   f05a2f01e0bc7f2ebc75299b6782fd00
#
_cell.length_a   1.000
_cell.length_b   1.000
_cell.length_c   1.000
_cell.angle_alpha   90.00
_cell.angle_beta   90.00
_cell.angle_gamma   90.00
#
_symmetry.space_group_name_H-M   'P 1'
#
loop_
_entity.id
_entity.type
_entity.pdbx_description
1 polymer ?
#
loop_
_entity_poly.entity_id
_entity_poly.type
_entity_poly.pdbx_seq_one_letter_code
_entity_poly.pdbx_strand_id
1 'polypeptide(L)'
;QDGVRSFYLDEQQIIDNRKYIVSLFFRNGKIYMVSLICCEKEFSEKEEDKRKILHDDILNELGINQKMEYSWGKISSDYDARSNVSSIDIMYF
;
A
#
# COMPACT_ATOMS: atom_id res chain seq x y z
N GLN A 1 7.87 21.88 -7.00
CA GLN A 1 7.04 20.97 -7.70
C GLN A 1 5.64 21.07 -7.23
N ASP A 2 4.76 20.48 -7.82
CA ASP A 2 3.32 20.62 -7.67
C ASP A 2 2.74 20.42 -6.28
N GLY A 3 3.52 20.65 -5.24
CA GLY A 3 3.04 20.47 -3.88
C GLY A 3 2.84 19.01 -3.46
N VAL A 4 3.41 18.09 -4.22
CA VAL A 4 3.34 16.65 -3.88
C VAL A 4 4.50 16.31 -2.95
N ARG A 5 4.19 15.65 -1.84
CA ARG A 5 5.20 15.22 -0.88
C ARG A 5 4.87 13.81 -0.42
N SER A 6 5.91 13.05 -0.10
CA SER A 6 5.76 11.70 0.45
C SER A 6 6.61 11.54 1.68
N PHE A 7 6.12 10.76 2.64
CA PHE A 7 6.81 10.49 3.89
C PHE A 7 6.68 9.01 4.22
N TYR A 8 7.78 8.44 4.75
CA TYR A 8 7.71 7.13 5.37
C TYR A 8 7.55 7.32 6.86
N LEU A 9 6.74 6.48 7.49
CA LEU A 9 6.74 6.42 8.94
C LEU A 9 7.99 5.66 9.37
N ASP A 10 8.71 6.20 10.36
CA ASP A 10 10.00 5.65 10.78
C ASP A 10 9.87 4.23 11.32
N GLU A 11 8.78 3.95 12.01
CA GLU A 11 8.56 2.63 12.58
C GLU A 11 7.50 1.87 11.82
N GLN A 12 7.65 0.55 11.79
CA GLN A 12 6.62 -0.31 11.23
C GLN A 12 5.34 -0.19 12.03
N GLN A 13 4.22 -0.20 11.33
CA GLN A 13 2.91 -0.04 11.96
C GLN A 13 2.20 -1.39 12.01
N ILE A 14 1.48 -1.64 13.08
CA ILE A 14 0.66 -2.84 13.22
C ILE A 14 -0.77 -2.46 12.91
N ILE A 15 -1.33 -3.08 11.88
CA ILE A 15 -2.71 -2.86 11.46
C ILE A 15 -3.35 -4.23 11.33
N ASP A 16 -4.43 -4.45 12.06
CA ASP A 16 -5.15 -5.72 12.03
C ASP A 16 -4.21 -6.92 12.22
N ASN A 17 -3.32 -6.80 13.23
CA ASN A 17 -2.36 -7.82 13.64
C ASN A 17 -1.27 -8.13 12.62
N ARG A 18 -1.06 -7.27 11.65
CA ARG A 18 0.03 -7.41 10.67
C ARG A 18 0.90 -6.18 10.68
N LYS A 19 2.18 -6.37 10.39
CA LYS A 19 3.15 -5.28 10.35
C LYS A 19 3.28 -4.75 8.94
N TYR A 20 3.32 -3.42 8.83
CA TYR A 20 3.42 -2.73 7.54
C TYR A 20 4.43 -1.61 7.60
N ILE A 21 5.08 -1.40 6.47
CA ILE A 21 5.80 -0.17 6.20
C ILE A 21 4.77 0.76 5.58
N VAL A 22 4.61 1.95 6.16
CA VAL A 22 3.58 2.89 5.74
C VAL A 22 4.19 4.12 5.13
N SER A 23 3.70 4.49 3.95
CA SER A 23 4.07 5.72 3.27
C SER A 23 2.83 6.60 3.13
N LEU A 24 2.99 7.89 3.36
CA LEU A 24 1.93 8.88 3.26
C LEU A 24 2.24 9.82 2.12
N PHE A 25 1.26 10.08 1.29
CA PHE A 25 1.41 10.96 0.13
C PHE A 25 0.47 12.15 0.26
N PHE A 26 1.01 13.34 0.13
CA PHE A 26 0.28 14.60 0.27
C PHE A 26 0.32 15.39 -1.03
N ARG A 27 -0.77 16.06 -1.32
CA ARG A 27 -0.84 17.00 -2.44
C ARG A 27 -1.43 18.30 -1.91
N ASN A 28 -0.67 19.39 -2.04
CA ASN A 28 -1.07 20.71 -1.55
C ASN A 28 -1.49 20.67 -0.07
N GLY A 29 -0.71 19.93 0.72
CA GLY A 29 -0.93 19.85 2.16
C GLY A 29 -2.02 18.88 2.60
N LYS A 30 -2.66 18.20 1.66
CA LYS A 30 -3.72 17.25 2.00
C LYS A 30 -3.28 15.83 1.62
N ILE A 31 -3.58 14.88 2.48
CA ILE A 31 -3.27 13.49 2.18
C ILE A 31 -4.15 13.01 1.03
N TYR A 32 -3.55 12.36 0.05
CA TYR A 32 -4.32 11.79 -1.06
C TYR A 32 -4.09 10.30 -1.22
N MET A 33 -3.03 9.74 -0.62
CA MET A 33 -2.79 8.30 -0.71
C MET A 33 -2.01 7.82 0.50
N VAL A 34 -2.36 6.62 0.95
CA VAL A 34 -1.57 5.87 1.93
C VAL A 34 -1.17 4.57 1.25
N SER A 35 0.12 4.23 1.32
CA SER A 35 0.64 3.00 0.72
C SER A 35 1.16 2.10 1.84
N LEU A 36 0.76 0.84 1.80
CA LEU A 36 1.12 -0.15 2.82
C LEU A 36 1.91 -1.27 2.16
N ILE A 37 3.04 -1.62 2.76
CA ILE A 37 3.82 -2.78 2.33
C ILE A 37 3.89 -3.73 3.51
N CYS A 38 3.30 -4.92 3.36
CA CYS A 38 3.31 -5.91 4.43
C CYS A 38 4.71 -6.44 4.63
N CYS A 39 5.21 -6.36 5.85
CA CYS A 39 6.56 -6.79 6.19
C CYS A 39 6.56 -7.92 7.21
N GLU A 40 5.46 -8.70 7.31
CA GLU A 40 5.41 -9.88 8.17
C GLU A 40 6.38 -10.96 7.73
N LYS A 41 6.66 -11.03 6.43
CA LYS A 41 7.62 -11.95 5.86
C LYS A 41 8.65 -11.15 5.09
N GLU A 42 9.89 -11.65 5.09
CA GLU A 42 10.93 -11.08 4.26
C GLU A 42 10.88 -11.71 2.88
N PHE A 43 10.91 -10.87 1.87
CA PHE A 43 10.96 -11.32 0.48
C PHE A 43 12.19 -10.73 -0.18
N SER A 44 12.88 -11.53 -0.97
CA SER A 44 13.97 -11.03 -1.79
C SER A 44 13.40 -10.24 -2.97
N GLU A 45 14.26 -9.51 -3.66
CA GLU A 45 13.83 -8.76 -4.84
C GLU A 45 13.18 -9.66 -5.89
N LYS A 46 13.62 -10.92 -5.97
CA LYS A 46 13.07 -11.87 -6.94
C LYS A 46 11.73 -12.45 -6.51
N GLU A 47 11.33 -12.17 -5.27
CA GLU A 47 10.11 -12.73 -4.70
C GLU A 47 9.01 -11.69 -4.50
N GLU A 48 9.15 -10.53 -5.13
CA GLU A 48 8.16 -9.48 -4.96
C GLU A 48 6.77 -9.87 -5.49
N ASP A 49 6.72 -10.79 -6.45
CA ASP A 49 5.47 -11.36 -6.91
C ASP A 49 4.74 -12.11 -5.78
N LYS A 50 5.49 -12.72 -4.87
CA LYS A 50 4.89 -13.40 -3.71
C LYS A 50 4.30 -12.40 -2.73
N ARG A 51 4.94 -11.23 -2.58
CA ARG A 51 4.37 -10.16 -1.76
C ARG A 51 3.08 -9.65 -2.37
N LYS A 52 3.03 -9.52 -3.70
CA LYS A 52 1.80 -9.13 -4.38
C LYS A 52 0.67 -10.10 -4.06
N ILE A 53 0.95 -11.39 -4.10
CA ILE A 53 -0.04 -12.43 -3.76
C ILE A 53 -0.47 -12.29 -2.30
N LEU A 54 0.47 -12.03 -1.40
CA LEU A 54 0.15 -11.82 0.01
C LEU A 54 -0.80 -10.62 0.17
N HIS A 55 -0.53 -9.52 -0.52
CA HIS A 55 -1.39 -8.35 -0.47
C HIS A 55 -2.78 -8.66 -1.01
N ASP A 56 -2.86 -9.42 -2.11
CA ASP A 56 -4.15 -9.84 -2.67
C ASP A 56 -4.94 -10.67 -1.64
N ASP A 57 -4.26 -11.58 -0.95
CA ASP A 57 -4.89 -12.43 0.05
C ASP A 57 -5.40 -11.60 1.23
N ILE A 58 -4.61 -10.60 1.67
CA ILE A 58 -5.03 -9.73 2.76
C ILE A 58 -6.31 -9.00 2.39
N LEU A 59 -6.38 -8.44 1.18
CA LEU A 59 -7.58 -7.74 0.74
C LEU A 59 -8.76 -8.69 0.63
N ASN A 60 -8.55 -9.91 0.14
CA ASN A 60 -9.62 -10.91 0.04
C ASN A 60 -10.19 -11.27 1.41
N GLU A 61 -9.34 -11.39 2.44
CA GLU A 61 -9.79 -11.65 3.80
C GLU A 61 -10.70 -10.54 4.32
N LEU A 62 -10.49 -9.32 3.86
CA LEU A 62 -11.29 -8.17 4.26
C LEU A 62 -12.52 -7.97 3.38
N GLY A 63 -12.76 -8.88 2.44
CA GLY A 63 -13.90 -8.75 1.52
C GLY A 63 -13.65 -7.77 0.40
N ILE A 64 -12.39 -7.42 0.17
CA ILE A 64 -12.00 -6.46 -0.87
C ILE A 64 -11.33 -7.24 -1.99
N ASN A 65 -11.82 -7.09 -3.22
CA ASN A 65 -11.13 -7.65 -4.38
C ASN A 65 -9.83 -6.89 -4.58
N GLN A 66 -9.00 -7.33 -5.50
CA GLN A 66 -7.71 -6.69 -5.75
C GLN A 66 -7.81 -5.19 -6.03
N LYS A 67 -9.01 -4.71 -6.33
CA LYS A 67 -9.27 -3.30 -6.53
C LYS A 67 -10.74 -3.02 -6.28
N MET A 68 -11.04 -2.07 -5.39
CA MET A 68 -12.41 -1.65 -5.14
C MET A 68 -12.48 -0.14 -5.02
N GLU A 69 -13.53 0.44 -5.61
CA GLU A 69 -13.79 1.86 -5.52
C GLU A 69 -14.97 2.13 -4.61
N TYR A 70 -14.85 3.22 -3.87
CA TYR A 70 -15.86 3.71 -2.93
C TYR A 70 -16.11 5.18 -3.25
N SER A 71 -17.15 5.74 -2.65
CA SER A 71 -17.45 7.17 -2.87
C SER A 71 -16.32 8.09 -2.43
N TRP A 72 -15.53 7.68 -1.44
CA TRP A 72 -14.44 8.50 -0.89
C TRP A 72 -13.09 8.21 -1.54
N GLY A 73 -12.95 7.13 -2.28
CA GLY A 73 -11.67 6.76 -2.85
C GLY A 73 -11.63 5.32 -3.31
N LYS A 74 -10.45 4.73 -3.32
CA LYS A 74 -10.30 3.34 -3.73
C LYS A 74 -9.20 2.66 -2.93
N ILE A 75 -9.30 1.32 -2.84
CA ILE A 75 -8.28 0.46 -2.25
C ILE A 75 -7.86 -0.53 -3.32
N SER A 76 -6.56 -0.72 -3.51
CA SER A 76 -6.05 -1.64 -4.51
C SER A 76 -4.77 -2.32 -4.04
N SER A 77 -4.52 -3.50 -4.59
CA SER A 77 -3.24 -4.19 -4.45
C SER A 77 -2.50 -3.98 -5.76
N ASP A 78 -1.39 -3.29 -5.72
CA ASP A 78 -0.66 -2.85 -6.91
C ASP A 78 0.76 -3.38 -6.94
N TYR A 79 1.29 -3.50 -8.14
CA TYR A 79 2.70 -3.81 -8.37
C TYR A 79 3.26 -2.81 -9.36
N ASP A 80 4.35 -2.16 -8.98
CA ASP A 80 5.05 -1.24 -9.86
C ASP A 80 6.29 -1.94 -10.41
N ALA A 81 6.25 -2.28 -11.68
CA ALA A 81 7.35 -3.01 -12.32
C ALA A 81 8.63 -2.19 -12.40
N ARG A 82 8.54 -0.87 -12.45
CA ARG A 82 9.71 -0.01 -12.55
C ARG A 82 10.54 -0.01 -11.28
N SER A 83 9.87 -0.03 -10.14
CA SER A 83 10.55 -0.04 -8.85
C SER A 83 10.61 -1.42 -8.23
N ASN A 84 9.92 -2.41 -8.84
CA ASN A 84 9.79 -3.77 -8.31
C ASN A 84 9.25 -3.74 -6.88
N VAL A 85 8.15 -3.02 -6.70
CA VAL A 85 7.50 -2.89 -5.39
C VAL A 85 6.03 -3.20 -5.51
N SER A 86 5.53 -4.08 -4.65
CA SER A 86 4.10 -4.27 -4.50
C SER A 86 3.62 -3.57 -3.23
N SER A 87 2.41 -3.05 -3.26
CA SER A 87 1.85 -2.30 -2.14
C SER A 87 0.33 -2.39 -2.16
N ILE A 88 -0.25 -2.16 -0.98
CA ILE A 88 -1.69 -1.93 -0.86
C ILE A 88 -1.84 -0.42 -0.80
N ASP A 89 -2.57 0.13 -1.75
CA ASP A 89 -2.73 1.57 -1.87
C ASP A 89 -4.16 1.99 -1.55
N ILE A 90 -4.28 2.95 -0.65
CA ILE A 90 -5.55 3.57 -0.28
C ILE A 90 -5.50 4.99 -0.83
N MET A 91 -6.30 5.26 -1.83
CA MET A 91 -6.29 6.55 -2.50
C MET A 91 -7.59 7.28 -2.22
N TYR A 92 -7.48 8.53 -1.84
CA TYR A 92 -8.62 9.40 -1.53
C TYR A 92 -8.92 10.31 -2.72
N PHE A 93 -10.18 10.44 -3.06
CA PHE A 93 -10.61 11.33 -4.13
C PHE A 93 -10.69 12.78 -3.69
#